data_cfa2c6182884a62e21476ea7a9af5d44
#
_entry.id   cfa2c6182884a62e21476ea7a9af5d44
#
_cell.length_a   1.000
_cell.length_b   1.000
_cell.length_c   1.000
_cell.angle_alpha   90.00
_cell.angle_beta   90.00
_cell.angle_gamma   90.00
#
_symmetry.space_group_name_H-M   'P 1'
#
loop_
_entity.id
_entity.type
_entity.pdbx_description
1 polymer ?
#
loop_
_entity_poly.entity_id
_entity_poly.type
_entity_poly.pdbx_seq_one_letter_code
_entity_poly.pdbx_strand_id
1 'polypeptide(L)'
;MASKSRESNKLGTLLVDADDPAYTTSFGGAARYVRAAWGMPDVLPSAPAAKKPMSRRIAVALAALVVAVVAGAGTLAYHFAYVVPTGVALDATTFPDAALRAALVSCDEDGNGRISAEEASHVTSLDLSNQGIVDLAGIDTLTHLESLNVSGNDLATIDLTKCRKLVTLDVSDNLISDLDLDGLANLEELDAHNNGLQTLQLEGCAALRVLDVEGNGLARLDLSGCPAMERLNMDEGQEVTLPLASTFFPDEGLRITLEPFDTDKDGALSQRERQAVYNLAVDVSTTNLEGLEWFTNLQDLTVSGAQLGSIEAGTLPSSLTSLHASGCALESIDLSSTGRLMTLDLSNNPLGTLDASSLARLTNANFANCNLAGELNVTANTRLEHIDVSGNPALVTLNTLGVPGLAIEGAVTADATCTIVSNATSAADEGDEGADEGQDAPEDEEEPRA
;
A
#
# COMPACT_ATOMS: atom_id res chain seq x y z
N MET A 1 34.81 32.50 -37.76
CA MET A 1 34.01 32.29 -36.52
C MET A 1 34.78 32.60 -35.23
N ALA A 2 36.11 32.75 -35.26
CA ALA A 2 36.89 33.04 -34.06
C ALA A 2 36.89 34.53 -33.61
N SER A 3 36.37 35.46 -34.42
CA SER A 3 36.36 36.89 -34.08
C SER A 3 35.16 37.32 -33.22
N LYS A 4 34.00 36.62 -33.30
CA LYS A 4 32.80 36.95 -32.49
C LYS A 4 32.92 36.50 -31.04
N SER A 5 33.60 35.38 -30.77
CA SER A 5 33.80 34.93 -29.40
C SER A 5 34.81 35.80 -28.61
N ARG A 6 35.73 36.50 -29.32
CA ARG A 6 36.64 37.44 -28.66
C ARG A 6 35.97 38.76 -28.29
N GLU A 7 34.93 39.19 -29.03
CA GLU A 7 34.19 40.42 -28.70
C GLU A 7 33.24 40.21 -27.53
N SER A 8 32.58 39.05 -27.44
CA SER A 8 31.72 38.73 -26.27
C SER A 8 32.54 38.58 -24.98
N ASN A 9 33.74 37.96 -25.05
CA ASN A 9 34.65 37.89 -23.90
C ASN A 9 35.19 39.28 -23.48
N LYS A 10 35.39 40.23 -24.44
CA LYS A 10 35.77 41.58 -24.05
C LYS A 10 34.65 42.34 -23.36
N LEU A 11 33.40 42.13 -23.73
CA LEU A 11 32.26 42.69 -22.99
C LEU A 11 32.12 42.07 -21.59
N GLY A 12 32.28 40.76 -21.47
CA GLY A 12 32.23 40.07 -20.18
C GLY A 12 33.37 40.49 -19.24
N THR A 13 34.59 40.65 -19.78
CA THR A 13 35.75 41.13 -18.98
C THR A 13 35.59 42.58 -18.56
N LEU A 14 34.98 43.43 -19.39
CA LEU A 14 34.67 44.81 -19.05
C LEU A 14 33.60 44.94 -17.96
N LEU A 15 32.76 43.92 -17.78
CA LEU A 15 31.70 43.89 -16.76
C LEU A 15 32.17 43.26 -15.44
N VAL A 16 33.19 42.40 -15.49
CA VAL A 16 33.73 41.73 -14.28
C VAL A 16 34.82 42.58 -13.61
N ASP A 17 35.55 43.43 -14.36
CA ASP A 17 36.56 44.37 -13.83
C ASP A 17 35.92 45.72 -13.45
N ALA A 18 34.96 45.69 -12.56
CA ALA A 18 34.40 46.87 -11.91
C ALA A 18 35.48 47.64 -11.08
N ASP A 19 36.61 47.02 -10.81
CA ASP A 19 37.73 47.57 -10.04
C ASP A 19 38.86 48.16 -10.92
N ASP A 20 38.73 48.21 -12.28
CA ASP A 20 39.69 48.89 -13.10
C ASP A 20 39.63 50.42 -12.89
N PRO A 21 40.69 51.04 -12.31
CA PRO A 21 40.70 52.46 -12.00
C PRO A 21 40.44 53.38 -13.23
N ALA A 22 40.65 52.87 -14.45
CA ALA A 22 40.35 53.60 -15.68
C ALA A 22 38.83 53.74 -15.94
N TYR A 23 37.98 52.89 -15.33
CA TYR A 23 36.52 52.94 -15.47
C TYR A 23 35.81 53.67 -14.35
N THR A 24 36.44 53.73 -13.15
CA THR A 24 35.80 54.31 -11.96
C THR A 24 36.04 55.84 -11.85
N THR A 25 36.93 56.41 -12.63
CA THR A 25 37.37 57.82 -12.43
C THR A 25 37.14 58.75 -13.62
N SER A 26 36.67 58.29 -14.77
CA SER A 26 36.43 59.16 -15.90
C SER A 26 35.07 58.99 -16.57
N PHE A 27 34.37 60.09 -16.73
CA PHE A 27 33.11 60.20 -17.49
C PHE A 27 33.22 59.66 -18.94
N GLY A 28 34.45 59.58 -19.46
CA GLY A 28 34.76 59.04 -20.77
C GLY A 28 34.55 57.55 -20.91
N GLY A 29 34.75 56.79 -19.84
CA GLY A 29 34.57 55.35 -19.82
C GLY A 29 33.08 54.94 -19.93
N ALA A 30 32.22 55.58 -19.14
CA ALA A 30 30.80 55.38 -19.17
C ALA A 30 30.17 55.74 -20.52
N ALA A 31 30.63 56.84 -21.13
CA ALA A 31 30.14 57.26 -22.43
C ALA A 31 30.56 56.30 -23.58
N ARG A 32 31.74 55.66 -23.49
CA ARG A 32 32.19 54.63 -24.45
C ARG A 32 31.37 53.33 -24.28
N TYR A 33 31.04 52.99 -23.08
CA TYR A 33 30.25 51.80 -22.79
C TYR A 33 28.83 51.91 -23.36
N VAL A 34 28.13 53.01 -23.07
CA VAL A 34 26.81 53.28 -23.63
C VAL A 34 26.80 53.27 -25.15
N ARG A 35 27.86 53.81 -25.79
CA ARG A 35 27.99 53.82 -27.26
C ARG A 35 28.20 52.41 -27.84
N ALA A 36 29.02 51.59 -27.19
CA ALA A 36 29.28 50.23 -27.68
C ALA A 36 28.00 49.36 -27.56
N ALA A 37 27.24 49.54 -26.51
CA ALA A 37 26.00 48.77 -26.26
C ALA A 37 24.83 49.20 -27.18
N TRP A 38 24.82 50.47 -27.67
CA TRP A 38 23.68 51.02 -28.42
C TRP A 38 24.01 51.38 -29.88
N GLY A 39 25.18 51.00 -30.37
CA GLY A 39 25.58 51.22 -31.79
C GLY A 39 25.70 52.70 -32.22
N MET A 40 25.96 53.61 -31.26
CA MET A 40 26.09 55.03 -31.56
C MET A 40 27.45 55.36 -32.18
N PRO A 41 27.54 56.34 -33.08
CA PRO A 41 28.79 56.71 -33.74
C PRO A 41 29.81 57.32 -32.77
N ASP A 42 31.11 57.08 -33.02
CA ASP A 42 32.23 57.45 -32.14
C ASP A 42 32.49 58.95 -32.02
N VAL A 43 31.79 59.77 -32.76
CA VAL A 43 32.04 61.23 -32.79
C VAL A 43 30.87 61.97 -32.11
N LEU A 44 31.11 62.51 -30.89
CA LEU A 44 30.22 63.50 -30.33
C LEU A 44 30.34 64.82 -31.14
N PRO A 45 29.22 65.44 -31.45
CA PRO A 45 29.29 66.82 -31.95
C PRO A 45 30.03 67.66 -30.90
N SER A 46 31.02 68.41 -31.32
CA SER A 46 31.78 69.34 -30.47
C SER A 46 30.78 70.26 -29.78
N ALA A 47 30.79 70.30 -28.48
CA ALA A 47 29.91 71.16 -27.70
C ALA A 47 30.25 72.63 -28.15
N PRO A 48 29.27 73.47 -28.44
CA PRO A 48 29.51 74.88 -28.74
C PRO A 48 30.23 75.51 -27.55
N ALA A 49 31.32 76.27 -27.85
CA ALA A 49 32.11 76.91 -26.81
C ALA A 49 31.22 77.78 -25.93
N ALA A 50 31.07 77.37 -24.63
CA ALA A 50 30.26 78.10 -23.68
C ALA A 50 30.83 79.48 -23.41
N LYS A 51 30.16 80.52 -23.85
CA LYS A 51 30.52 81.92 -23.69
C LYS A 51 30.36 82.47 -22.27
N LYS A 52 29.80 81.68 -21.31
CA LYS A 52 29.70 82.04 -19.88
C LYS A 52 29.86 80.82 -18.99
N PRO A 53 30.61 80.92 -17.89
CA PRO A 53 30.67 79.79 -16.93
C PRO A 53 29.29 79.53 -16.34
N MET A 54 28.84 78.33 -16.53
CA MET A 54 27.61 77.83 -15.95
C MET A 54 27.73 77.82 -14.42
N SER A 55 26.74 78.27 -13.70
CA SER A 55 26.82 78.30 -12.24
C SER A 55 27.07 76.86 -11.71
N ARG A 56 27.93 76.75 -10.70
CA ARG A 56 28.33 75.47 -10.13
C ARG A 56 27.11 74.61 -9.73
N ARG A 57 25.98 75.26 -9.38
CA ARG A 57 24.72 74.56 -9.06
C ARG A 57 24.05 73.94 -10.28
N ILE A 58 24.08 74.60 -11.45
CA ILE A 58 23.49 74.07 -12.69
C ILE A 58 24.37 72.94 -13.25
N ALA A 59 25.71 73.08 -13.16
CA ALA A 59 26.62 72.03 -13.58
C ALA A 59 26.49 70.78 -12.72
N VAL A 60 26.32 70.92 -11.38
CA VAL A 60 26.07 69.82 -10.48
C VAL A 60 24.70 69.16 -10.72
N ALA A 61 23.67 69.97 -10.98
CA ALA A 61 22.34 69.47 -11.31
C ALA A 61 22.29 68.68 -12.62
N LEU A 62 22.98 69.20 -13.66
CA LEU A 62 23.10 68.48 -14.93
C LEU A 62 23.94 67.20 -14.79
N ALA A 63 25.03 67.25 -14.04
CA ALA A 63 25.81 66.05 -13.73
C ALA A 63 24.98 65.01 -12.94
N ALA A 64 24.20 65.45 -11.96
CA ALA A 64 23.31 64.59 -11.21
C ALA A 64 22.19 63.97 -12.09
N LEU A 65 21.65 64.78 -13.02
CA LEU A 65 20.65 64.29 -13.98
C LEU A 65 21.23 63.27 -14.95
N VAL A 66 22.44 63.48 -15.44
CA VAL A 66 23.14 62.54 -16.35
C VAL A 66 23.47 61.26 -15.58
N VAL A 67 23.94 61.33 -14.32
CA VAL A 67 24.18 60.18 -13.47
C VAL A 67 22.85 59.44 -13.19
N ALA A 68 21.76 60.14 -12.93
CA ALA A 68 20.45 59.49 -12.71
C ALA A 68 19.93 58.80 -13.99
N VAL A 69 20.09 59.43 -15.16
CA VAL A 69 19.73 58.83 -16.46
C VAL A 69 20.61 57.63 -16.81
N VAL A 70 21.91 57.71 -16.54
CA VAL A 70 22.87 56.61 -16.80
C VAL A 70 22.61 55.46 -15.78
N ALA A 71 22.34 55.78 -14.51
CA ALA A 71 22.00 54.80 -13.52
C ALA A 71 20.64 54.16 -13.83
N GLY A 72 19.64 54.96 -14.23
CA GLY A 72 18.31 54.47 -14.65
C GLY A 72 18.38 53.59 -15.90
N ALA A 73 19.16 54.02 -16.92
CA ALA A 73 19.39 53.20 -18.11
C ALA A 73 20.24 51.96 -17.80
N GLY A 74 21.19 52.07 -16.85
CA GLY A 74 21.97 50.95 -16.36
C GLY A 74 21.12 49.93 -15.57
N THR A 75 20.21 50.41 -14.73
CA THR A 75 19.27 49.54 -14.02
C THR A 75 18.23 48.93 -14.96
N LEU A 76 17.72 49.66 -15.97
CA LEU A 76 16.89 49.09 -17.01
C LEU A 76 17.65 48.10 -17.89
N ALA A 77 18.86 48.43 -18.34
CA ALA A 77 19.73 47.52 -19.14
C ALA A 77 20.17 46.31 -18.31
N TYR A 78 20.41 46.50 -17.00
CA TYR A 78 20.66 45.42 -16.07
C TYR A 78 19.39 44.56 -15.87
N HIS A 79 18.22 45.18 -15.76
CA HIS A 79 16.96 44.47 -15.66
C HIS A 79 16.58 43.71 -16.94
N PHE A 80 16.88 44.25 -18.12
CA PHE A 80 16.64 43.60 -19.42
C PHE A 80 17.77 42.66 -19.89
N ALA A 81 19.03 42.88 -19.50
CA ALA A 81 20.16 42.06 -19.91
C ALA A 81 20.66 41.10 -18.82
N TYR A 82 20.20 41.29 -17.59
CA TYR A 82 20.59 40.54 -16.40
C TYR A 82 19.40 40.21 -15.50
N VAL A 83 18.21 40.07 -16.02
CA VAL A 83 17.32 39.08 -15.47
C VAL A 83 18.01 37.76 -15.77
N VAL A 84 18.90 37.35 -14.87
CA VAL A 84 19.37 35.96 -14.84
C VAL A 84 18.07 35.17 -14.89
N PRO A 85 17.81 34.39 -15.94
CA PRO A 85 16.59 33.63 -16.00
C PRO A 85 16.52 32.83 -14.71
N THR A 86 15.61 33.22 -13.81
CA THR A 86 15.39 32.49 -12.58
C THR A 86 14.78 31.16 -13.00
N GLY A 87 15.29 30.07 -12.46
CA GLY A 87 14.76 28.75 -12.80
C GLY A 87 15.86 27.76 -13.14
N VAL A 88 15.46 26.53 -13.24
CA VAL A 88 16.31 25.36 -13.48
C VAL A 88 16.50 25.19 -14.99
N ALA A 89 17.73 25.05 -15.46
CA ALA A 89 17.99 24.92 -16.91
C ALA A 89 17.53 23.54 -17.41
N LEU A 90 16.81 23.51 -18.53
CA LEU A 90 16.48 22.30 -19.28
C LEU A 90 17.71 21.83 -20.11
N ASP A 91 18.78 21.47 -19.45
CA ASP A 91 20.02 21.01 -20.07
C ASP A 91 20.49 19.65 -19.50
N ALA A 92 21.49 19.06 -20.15
CA ALA A 92 22.01 17.74 -19.74
C ALA A 92 22.78 17.77 -18.40
N THR A 93 23.01 18.93 -17.81
CA THR A 93 23.65 19.04 -16.49
C THR A 93 22.63 18.87 -15.38
N THR A 94 21.45 19.44 -15.56
CA THR A 94 20.36 19.39 -14.57
C THR A 94 19.49 18.15 -14.75
N PHE A 95 19.16 17.84 -15.99
CA PHE A 95 18.35 16.68 -16.38
C PHE A 95 19.19 15.83 -17.35
N PRO A 96 19.98 14.86 -16.85
CA PRO A 96 20.90 14.07 -17.69
C PRO A 96 20.17 13.23 -18.74
N ASP A 97 18.98 12.75 -18.44
CA ASP A 97 18.19 11.94 -19.35
C ASP A 97 17.58 12.77 -20.49
N ALA A 98 17.71 12.30 -21.73
CA ALA A 98 17.25 13.03 -22.91
C ALA A 98 15.74 12.92 -23.11
N ALA A 99 15.14 11.78 -22.76
CA ALA A 99 13.71 11.57 -22.84
C ALA A 99 12.98 12.40 -21.77
N LEU A 100 13.52 12.45 -20.55
CA LEU A 100 13.01 13.33 -19.49
C LEU A 100 13.04 14.80 -19.93
N ARG A 101 14.17 15.28 -20.47
CA ARG A 101 14.24 16.66 -20.97
C ARG A 101 13.21 16.94 -22.05
N ALA A 102 13.02 16.00 -22.99
CA ALA A 102 12.03 16.17 -24.05
C ALA A 102 10.59 16.27 -23.52
N ALA A 103 10.26 15.48 -22.52
CA ALA A 103 8.95 15.52 -21.85
C ALA A 103 8.74 16.85 -21.09
N LEU A 104 9.79 17.34 -20.41
CA LEU A 104 9.73 18.58 -19.62
C LEU A 104 9.71 19.87 -20.45
N VAL A 105 9.92 19.82 -21.79
CA VAL A 105 9.80 21.00 -22.65
C VAL A 105 8.43 21.67 -22.54
N SER A 106 7.38 20.89 -22.30
CA SER A 106 6.03 21.43 -22.13
C SER A 106 5.83 22.21 -20.83
N CYS A 107 6.74 22.07 -19.87
CA CYS A 107 6.74 22.81 -18.61
C CYS A 107 7.44 24.18 -18.71
N ASP A 108 8.19 24.43 -19.77
CA ASP A 108 8.82 25.72 -20.11
C ASP A 108 7.82 26.53 -20.94
N GLU A 109 6.91 27.22 -20.26
CA GLU A 109 5.77 27.93 -20.89
C GLU A 109 6.22 29.11 -21.73
N ASP A 110 7.29 29.82 -21.34
CA ASP A 110 7.80 30.97 -22.02
C ASP A 110 8.89 30.63 -23.10
N GLY A 111 9.30 29.36 -23.19
CA GLY A 111 10.24 28.87 -24.19
C GLY A 111 11.68 29.38 -24.00
N ASN A 112 12.06 29.74 -22.78
CA ASN A 112 13.37 30.30 -22.48
C ASN A 112 14.46 29.24 -22.24
N GLY A 113 14.11 27.94 -22.28
CA GLY A 113 15.02 26.82 -22.04
C GLY A 113 15.25 26.54 -20.54
N ARG A 114 14.38 27.02 -19.68
CA ARG A 114 14.44 26.85 -18.24
C ARG A 114 13.05 26.63 -17.67
N ILE A 115 12.97 25.98 -16.55
CA ILE A 115 11.73 25.90 -15.75
C ILE A 115 11.89 26.87 -14.58
N SER A 116 11.16 27.97 -14.59
CA SER A 116 11.11 28.94 -13.48
C SER A 116 10.37 28.34 -12.26
N ALA A 117 10.48 28.97 -11.11
CA ALA A 117 9.74 28.55 -9.92
C ALA A 117 8.21 28.71 -10.11
N GLU A 118 7.77 29.65 -10.95
CA GLU A 118 6.36 29.86 -11.29
C GLU A 118 5.86 28.71 -12.16
N GLU A 119 6.56 28.38 -13.25
CA GLU A 119 6.26 27.26 -14.14
C GLU A 119 6.29 25.94 -13.38
N ALA A 120 7.35 25.68 -12.57
CA ALA A 120 7.42 24.49 -11.72
C ALA A 120 6.24 24.38 -10.75
N SER A 121 5.65 25.51 -10.32
CA SER A 121 4.49 25.49 -9.41
C SER A 121 3.19 25.11 -10.11
N HIS A 122 3.11 25.23 -11.43
CA HIS A 122 1.97 24.84 -12.26
C HIS A 122 2.01 23.34 -12.60
N VAL A 123 3.16 22.67 -12.45
CA VAL A 123 3.31 21.25 -12.72
C VAL A 123 2.89 20.46 -11.50
N THR A 124 1.60 20.13 -11.43
CA THR A 124 1.03 19.31 -10.35
C THR A 124 0.85 17.85 -10.75
N SER A 125 0.81 17.54 -12.05
CA SER A 125 0.69 16.18 -12.57
C SER A 125 1.64 16.00 -13.74
N LEU A 126 2.34 14.86 -13.75
CA LEU A 126 3.31 14.54 -14.80
C LEU A 126 3.21 13.04 -15.15
N ASP A 127 2.90 12.78 -16.42
CA ASP A 127 2.90 11.43 -16.96
C ASP A 127 4.13 11.27 -17.88
N LEU A 128 5.06 10.43 -17.44
CA LEU A 128 6.31 10.07 -18.10
C LEU A 128 6.35 8.56 -18.41
N SER A 129 5.21 7.89 -18.42
CA SER A 129 5.14 6.46 -18.62
C SER A 129 5.66 6.04 -20.00
N ASN A 130 6.36 4.91 -20.07
CA ASN A 130 6.83 4.28 -21.31
C ASN A 130 7.68 5.21 -22.21
N GLN A 131 8.52 6.07 -21.64
CA GLN A 131 9.38 7.00 -22.38
C GLN A 131 10.81 6.49 -22.56
N GLY A 132 11.16 5.32 -21.99
CA GLY A 132 12.53 4.79 -21.97
C GLY A 132 13.49 5.65 -21.14
N ILE A 133 12.99 6.25 -20.08
CA ILE A 133 13.76 7.08 -19.14
C ILE A 133 14.60 6.16 -18.25
N VAL A 134 15.88 6.50 -18.11
CA VAL A 134 16.82 5.74 -17.25
C VAL A 134 17.26 6.53 -16.01
N ASP A 135 17.05 7.85 -16.00
CA ASP A 135 17.49 8.75 -14.91
C ASP A 135 16.50 9.90 -14.75
N LEU A 136 15.92 10.03 -13.55
CA LEU A 136 15.03 11.12 -13.18
C LEU A 136 15.73 12.26 -12.44
N ALA A 137 17.06 12.34 -12.47
CA ALA A 137 17.78 13.44 -11.84
C ALA A 137 17.23 14.79 -12.30
N GLY A 138 16.95 15.68 -11.34
CA GLY A 138 16.34 16.99 -11.55
C GLY A 138 14.83 17.03 -11.33
N ILE A 139 14.13 15.88 -11.29
CA ILE A 139 12.67 15.83 -11.03
C ILE A 139 12.30 16.46 -9.67
N ASP A 140 13.20 16.42 -8.72
CA ASP A 140 13.08 17.01 -7.38
C ASP A 140 12.94 18.54 -7.39
N THR A 141 13.16 19.19 -8.54
CA THR A 141 12.89 20.63 -8.75
C THR A 141 11.40 20.92 -8.88
N LEU A 142 10.59 19.94 -9.24
CA LEU A 142 9.13 20.03 -9.38
C LEU A 142 8.43 19.76 -8.05
N THR A 143 8.67 20.61 -7.06
CA THR A 143 8.21 20.42 -5.66
C THR A 143 6.70 20.53 -5.46
N HIS A 144 5.93 20.82 -6.51
CA HIS A 144 4.47 20.94 -6.48
C HIS A 144 3.77 19.74 -7.13
N LEU A 145 4.51 18.71 -7.53
CA LEU A 145 3.92 17.47 -8.04
C LEU A 145 3.02 16.83 -6.98
N GLU A 146 1.80 16.57 -7.38
CA GLU A 146 0.77 15.82 -6.65
C GLU A 146 0.56 14.43 -7.27
N SER A 147 0.80 14.31 -8.59
CA SER A 147 0.70 13.03 -9.30
C SER A 147 1.91 12.83 -10.21
N LEU A 148 2.58 11.70 -10.07
CA LEU A 148 3.71 11.30 -10.92
C LEU A 148 3.53 9.87 -11.40
N ASN A 149 3.51 9.70 -12.73
CA ASN A 149 3.57 8.39 -13.36
C ASN A 149 4.88 8.26 -14.16
N VAL A 150 5.73 7.31 -13.77
CA VAL A 150 6.98 6.96 -14.44
C VAL A 150 7.03 5.46 -14.78
N SER A 151 5.87 4.82 -14.87
CA SER A 151 5.77 3.39 -15.13
C SER A 151 6.32 2.98 -16.50
N GLY A 152 6.79 1.74 -16.62
CA GLY A 152 7.28 1.18 -17.87
C GLY A 152 8.53 1.86 -18.41
N ASN A 153 9.46 2.24 -17.52
CA ASN A 153 10.76 2.83 -17.86
C ASN A 153 11.92 1.92 -17.42
N ASP A 154 13.15 2.39 -17.52
CA ASP A 154 14.35 1.65 -17.14
C ASP A 154 15.02 2.26 -15.89
N LEU A 155 14.24 2.78 -14.95
CA LEU A 155 14.73 3.45 -13.75
C LEU A 155 15.32 2.44 -12.77
N ALA A 156 16.58 2.64 -12.38
CA ALA A 156 17.21 1.86 -11.31
C ALA A 156 17.11 2.53 -9.94
N THR A 157 16.97 3.85 -9.91
CA THR A 157 16.85 4.67 -8.70
C THR A 157 15.96 5.88 -8.97
N ILE A 158 15.34 6.39 -7.90
CA ILE A 158 14.53 7.62 -7.94
C ILE A 158 14.71 8.38 -6.62
N ASP A 159 14.88 9.71 -6.68
CA ASP A 159 14.90 10.61 -5.51
C ASP A 159 13.69 11.54 -5.55
N LEU A 160 12.75 11.30 -4.64
CA LEU A 160 11.52 12.09 -4.48
C LEU A 160 11.46 12.85 -3.16
N THR A 161 12.58 12.96 -2.44
CA THR A 161 12.65 13.56 -1.09
C THR A 161 12.13 14.99 -1.01
N LYS A 162 12.10 15.73 -2.13
CA LYS A 162 11.56 17.09 -2.21
C LYS A 162 10.14 17.18 -2.74
N CYS A 163 9.60 16.09 -3.31
CA CYS A 163 8.25 16.04 -3.90
C CYS A 163 7.18 15.77 -2.84
N ARG A 164 7.21 16.50 -1.74
CA ARG A 164 6.38 16.26 -0.52
C ARG A 164 4.88 16.51 -0.68
N LYS A 165 4.44 16.93 -1.85
CA LYS A 165 3.03 17.10 -2.20
C LYS A 165 2.44 15.91 -2.96
N LEU A 166 3.26 14.90 -3.26
CA LEU A 166 2.78 13.71 -3.96
C LEU A 166 1.63 13.06 -3.21
N VAL A 167 0.58 12.78 -3.97
CA VAL A 167 -0.63 12.07 -3.57
C VAL A 167 -0.67 10.72 -4.28
N THR A 168 -0.31 10.68 -5.58
CA THR A 168 -0.25 9.45 -6.36
C THR A 168 1.11 9.28 -7.00
N LEU A 169 1.68 8.08 -6.87
CA LEU A 169 2.96 7.70 -7.46
C LEU A 169 2.85 6.33 -8.12
N ASP A 170 3.13 6.29 -9.42
CA ASP A 170 3.27 5.06 -10.18
C ASP A 170 4.72 4.93 -10.69
N VAL A 171 5.45 3.97 -10.13
CA VAL A 171 6.81 3.58 -10.50
C VAL A 171 6.88 2.15 -11.00
N SER A 172 5.74 1.55 -11.31
CA SER A 172 5.63 0.16 -11.75
C SER A 172 6.44 -0.15 -13.01
N ASP A 173 6.75 -1.42 -13.23
CA ASP A 173 7.47 -1.89 -14.42
C ASP A 173 8.79 -1.13 -14.68
N ASN A 174 9.64 -1.05 -13.64
CA ASN A 174 10.96 -0.43 -13.67
C ASN A 174 12.04 -1.40 -13.12
N LEU A 175 13.24 -0.93 -12.87
CA LEU A 175 14.38 -1.70 -12.36
C LEU A 175 14.83 -1.24 -10.97
N ILE A 176 13.94 -0.64 -10.19
CA ILE A 176 14.23 -0.05 -8.89
C ILE A 176 14.49 -1.17 -7.87
N SER A 177 15.63 -1.10 -7.16
CA SER A 177 15.98 -2.05 -6.10
C SER A 177 15.73 -1.53 -4.70
N ASP A 178 15.81 -0.21 -4.53
CA ASP A 178 15.65 0.46 -3.25
C ASP A 178 14.79 1.71 -3.45
N LEU A 179 13.68 1.81 -2.73
CA LEU A 179 12.75 2.92 -2.84
C LEU A 179 12.54 3.55 -1.46
N ASP A 180 13.01 4.80 -1.34
CA ASP A 180 12.86 5.62 -0.13
C ASP A 180 11.79 6.69 -0.36
N LEU A 181 10.68 6.55 0.33
CA LEU A 181 9.53 7.47 0.30
C LEU A 181 9.27 8.11 1.67
N ASP A 182 10.24 8.02 2.59
CA ASP A 182 10.09 8.52 3.95
C ASP A 182 9.64 9.99 3.99
N GLY A 183 8.61 10.24 4.77
CA GLY A 183 8.06 11.58 4.97
C GLY A 183 7.19 12.12 3.83
N LEU A 184 6.78 11.30 2.86
CA LEU A 184 5.76 11.65 1.88
C LEU A 184 4.36 11.52 2.51
N ALA A 185 4.08 12.39 3.47
CA ALA A 185 2.91 12.32 4.34
C ALA A 185 1.54 12.47 3.62
N ASN A 186 1.56 12.96 2.38
CA ASN A 186 0.35 13.14 1.56
C ASN A 186 0.17 12.01 0.54
N LEU A 187 1.12 11.06 0.43
CA LEU A 187 1.02 9.96 -0.53
C LEU A 187 -0.13 9.04 -0.13
N GLU A 188 -1.14 8.93 -0.99
CA GLU A 188 -2.34 8.09 -0.80
C GLU A 188 -2.27 6.79 -1.61
N GLU A 189 -1.67 6.82 -2.79
CA GLU A 189 -1.58 5.68 -3.70
C GLU A 189 -0.15 5.49 -4.21
N LEU A 190 0.38 4.29 -4.03
CA LEU A 190 1.67 3.84 -4.57
C LEU A 190 1.49 2.57 -5.37
N ASP A 191 1.86 2.65 -6.64
CA ASP A 191 2.06 1.48 -7.49
C ASP A 191 3.56 1.31 -7.76
N ALA A 192 4.14 0.24 -7.26
CA ALA A 192 5.54 -0.14 -7.43
C ALA A 192 5.69 -1.59 -7.88
N HIS A 193 4.61 -2.18 -8.47
CA HIS A 193 4.66 -3.56 -8.92
C HIS A 193 5.72 -3.80 -10.01
N ASN A 194 6.16 -5.04 -10.17
CA ASN A 194 7.13 -5.45 -11.18
C ASN A 194 8.39 -4.59 -11.17
N ASN A 195 9.05 -4.52 -10.02
CA ASN A 195 10.38 -3.93 -9.86
C ASN A 195 11.37 -4.98 -9.30
N GLY A 196 12.56 -4.56 -8.95
CA GLY A 196 13.54 -5.39 -8.27
C GLY A 196 13.68 -5.02 -6.79
N LEU A 197 12.63 -4.50 -6.15
CA LEU A 197 12.69 -3.96 -4.80
C LEU A 197 13.16 -5.02 -3.80
N GLN A 198 14.21 -4.68 -3.07
CA GLN A 198 14.70 -5.42 -1.91
C GLN A 198 14.40 -4.66 -0.62
N THR A 199 14.30 -3.34 -0.72
CA THR A 199 13.90 -2.45 0.38
C THR A 199 12.88 -1.43 -0.10
N LEU A 200 11.89 -1.15 0.77
CA LEU A 200 10.89 -0.09 0.62
C LEU A 200 10.74 0.61 1.96
N GLN A 201 10.95 1.92 1.99
CA GLN A 201 10.86 2.75 3.19
C GLN A 201 9.62 3.63 3.08
N LEU A 202 8.75 3.53 4.09
CA LEU A 202 7.44 4.20 4.14
C LEU A 202 7.22 4.94 5.47
N GLU A 203 8.30 5.27 6.20
CA GLU A 203 8.17 5.98 7.46
C GLU A 203 7.55 7.37 7.24
N GLY A 204 6.43 7.64 7.92
CA GLY A 204 5.71 8.89 7.79
C GLY A 204 4.77 9.01 6.59
N CYS A 205 4.54 7.94 5.81
CA CYS A 205 3.51 7.87 4.76
C CYS A 205 2.11 7.64 5.35
N ALA A 206 1.71 8.54 6.27
CA ALA A 206 0.51 8.34 7.09
C ALA A 206 -0.81 8.37 6.33
N ALA A 207 -0.84 8.93 5.12
CA ALA A 207 -2.02 8.98 4.26
C ALA A 207 -2.11 7.79 3.28
N LEU A 208 -1.10 6.90 3.23
CA LEU A 208 -1.05 5.81 2.25
C LEU A 208 -2.19 4.81 2.48
N ARG A 209 -3.04 4.68 1.44
CA ARG A 209 -4.26 3.85 1.45
C ARG A 209 -4.16 2.66 0.51
N VAL A 210 -3.46 2.83 -0.61
CA VAL A 210 -3.33 1.81 -1.65
C VAL A 210 -1.87 1.58 -1.94
N LEU A 211 -1.44 0.32 -1.81
CA LEU A 211 -0.08 -0.10 -2.09
C LEU A 211 -0.08 -1.36 -2.95
N ASP A 212 0.59 -1.29 -4.09
CA ASP A 212 0.91 -2.44 -4.92
C ASP A 212 2.42 -2.63 -4.99
N VAL A 213 2.91 -3.75 -4.48
CA VAL A 213 4.32 -4.17 -4.50
C VAL A 213 4.50 -5.58 -5.04
N GLU A 214 3.47 -6.14 -5.73
CA GLU A 214 3.55 -7.46 -6.34
C GLU A 214 4.68 -7.55 -7.38
N GLY A 215 5.27 -8.71 -7.54
CA GLY A 215 6.34 -8.94 -8.51
C GLY A 215 7.68 -8.30 -8.11
N ASN A 216 7.96 -8.22 -6.81
CA ASN A 216 9.21 -7.69 -6.26
C ASN A 216 10.00 -8.74 -5.48
N GLY A 217 11.16 -8.38 -4.97
CA GLY A 217 12.01 -9.23 -4.14
C GLY A 217 12.02 -8.86 -2.66
N LEU A 218 10.99 -8.15 -2.18
CA LEU A 218 10.90 -7.69 -0.80
C LEU A 218 10.76 -8.88 0.15
N ALA A 219 11.74 -9.08 1.03
CA ALA A 219 11.64 -10.08 2.09
C ALA A 219 10.70 -9.62 3.21
N ARG A 220 10.63 -8.32 3.45
CA ARG A 220 9.85 -7.68 4.52
C ARG A 220 9.21 -6.41 4.01
N LEU A 221 8.00 -6.17 4.45
CA LEU A 221 7.25 -4.94 4.23
C LEU A 221 6.79 -4.37 5.57
N ASP A 222 7.24 -3.17 5.89
CA ASP A 222 6.87 -2.48 7.13
C ASP A 222 5.84 -1.40 6.82
N LEU A 223 4.62 -1.60 7.32
CA LEU A 223 3.50 -0.67 7.18
C LEU A 223 3.17 0.06 8.49
N SER A 224 4.02 -0.03 9.52
CA SER A 224 3.80 0.66 10.80
C SER A 224 3.58 2.17 10.63
N GLY A 225 4.25 2.78 9.65
CA GLY A 225 4.07 4.18 9.26
C GLY A 225 2.81 4.52 8.46
N CYS A 226 1.97 3.53 8.09
CA CYS A 226 0.84 3.66 7.15
C CYS A 226 -0.52 3.30 7.79
N PRO A 227 -0.99 4.01 8.82
CA PRO A 227 -2.22 3.66 9.53
C PRO A 227 -3.50 3.79 8.68
N ALA A 228 -3.45 4.49 7.55
CA ALA A 228 -4.60 4.67 6.66
C ALA A 228 -4.73 3.57 5.59
N MET A 229 -3.88 2.53 5.62
CA MET A 229 -3.85 1.48 4.59
C MET A 229 -5.20 0.78 4.43
N GLU A 230 -5.69 0.70 3.18
CA GLU A 230 -6.98 0.07 2.82
C GLU A 230 -6.81 -1.12 1.88
N ARG A 231 -5.85 -1.04 0.96
CA ARG A 231 -5.59 -2.09 -0.03
C ARG A 231 -4.11 -2.36 -0.15
N LEU A 232 -3.75 -3.61 -0.01
CA LEU A 232 -2.39 -4.11 -0.15
C LEU A 232 -2.37 -5.23 -1.18
N ASN A 233 -1.53 -5.09 -2.21
CA ASN A 233 -1.16 -6.15 -3.13
C ASN A 233 0.32 -6.46 -2.97
N MET A 234 0.66 -7.71 -2.68
CA MET A 234 2.03 -8.15 -2.40
C MET A 234 2.22 -9.62 -2.74
N ASP A 235 3.46 -10.07 -2.85
CA ASP A 235 3.80 -11.47 -3.13
C ASP A 235 3.42 -12.40 -1.98
N GLU A 236 3.02 -13.63 -2.30
CA GLU A 236 2.73 -14.66 -1.30
C GLU A 236 3.97 -14.98 -0.46
N GLY A 237 3.79 -15.09 0.86
CA GLY A 237 4.86 -15.48 1.79
C GLY A 237 5.79 -14.35 2.22
N GLN A 238 5.55 -13.13 1.79
CA GLN A 238 6.26 -11.94 2.23
C GLN A 238 5.96 -11.63 3.70
N GLU A 239 7.00 -11.28 4.48
CA GLU A 239 6.79 -10.80 5.85
C GLU A 239 6.22 -9.37 5.82
N VAL A 240 5.12 -9.14 6.53
CA VAL A 240 4.50 -7.80 6.63
C VAL A 240 4.30 -7.40 8.08
N THR A 241 4.53 -6.13 8.41
CA THR A 241 4.15 -5.49 9.68
C THR A 241 2.89 -4.67 9.44
N LEU A 242 1.82 -4.95 10.20
CA LEU A 242 0.49 -4.36 10.00
C LEU A 242 0.16 -3.36 11.11
N PRO A 243 -0.18 -2.10 10.80
CA PRO A 243 -0.60 -1.13 11.81
C PRO A 243 -1.92 -1.56 12.47
N LEU A 244 -1.96 -1.52 13.81
CA LEU A 244 -3.18 -1.84 14.58
C LEU A 244 -4.30 -0.84 14.31
N ALA A 245 -3.97 0.45 14.21
CA ALA A 245 -4.93 1.51 13.94
C ALA A 245 -5.18 1.69 12.44
N SER A 246 -5.59 0.62 11.74
CA SER A 246 -5.81 0.61 10.29
C SER A 246 -7.08 -0.13 9.93
N THR A 247 -7.40 -0.14 8.64
CA THR A 247 -8.49 -0.94 8.07
C THR A 247 -8.22 -2.45 8.12
N PHE A 248 -6.97 -2.89 8.35
CA PHE A 248 -6.67 -4.31 8.59
C PHE A 248 -7.31 -4.84 9.87
N PHE A 249 -7.55 -3.98 10.87
CA PHE A 249 -8.22 -4.31 12.13
C PHE A 249 -9.30 -3.26 12.40
N PRO A 250 -10.42 -3.26 11.65
CA PRO A 250 -11.42 -2.20 11.71
C PRO A 250 -12.16 -2.13 13.05
N ASP A 251 -12.27 -3.27 13.75
CA ASP A 251 -13.01 -3.38 15.01
C ASP A 251 -12.18 -2.90 16.21
N GLU A 252 -12.74 -1.99 17.01
CA GLU A 252 -12.08 -1.44 18.20
C GLU A 252 -11.89 -2.49 19.30
N GLY A 253 -12.87 -3.36 19.51
CA GLY A 253 -12.81 -4.45 20.51
C GLY A 253 -11.72 -5.46 20.15
N LEU A 254 -11.58 -5.77 18.85
CA LEU A 254 -10.50 -6.62 18.36
C LEU A 254 -9.15 -5.94 18.56
N ARG A 255 -8.99 -4.65 18.22
CA ARG A 255 -7.73 -3.91 18.45
C ARG A 255 -7.32 -3.91 19.92
N ILE A 256 -8.25 -3.66 20.85
CA ILE A 256 -7.99 -3.73 22.29
C ILE A 256 -7.49 -5.12 22.69
N THR A 257 -8.07 -6.18 22.11
CA THR A 257 -7.64 -7.56 22.34
C THR A 257 -6.23 -7.84 21.81
N LEU A 258 -5.86 -7.21 20.69
CA LEU A 258 -4.58 -7.41 20.01
C LEU A 258 -3.44 -6.55 20.55
N GLU A 259 -3.74 -5.39 21.15
CA GLU A 259 -2.72 -4.47 21.72
C GLU A 259 -1.65 -5.13 22.61
N PRO A 260 -1.98 -6.11 23.48
CA PRO A 260 -0.97 -6.78 24.31
C PRO A 260 0.07 -7.60 23.53
N PHE A 261 -0.18 -7.90 22.26
CA PHE A 261 0.74 -8.66 21.39
C PHE A 261 1.71 -7.77 20.63
N ASP A 262 1.45 -6.46 20.57
CA ASP A 262 2.43 -5.43 20.18
C ASP A 262 3.48 -5.31 21.31
N THR A 263 4.54 -6.10 21.19
CA THR A 263 5.52 -6.28 22.27
C THR A 263 6.57 -5.18 22.31
N ASP A 264 6.87 -4.54 21.19
CA ASP A 264 7.82 -3.42 21.06
C ASP A 264 7.13 -2.05 21.12
N LYS A 265 5.78 -2.03 21.08
CA LYS A 265 4.92 -0.85 21.21
C LYS A 265 5.11 0.19 20.12
N ASP A 266 5.32 -0.28 18.91
CA ASP A 266 5.40 0.57 17.71
C ASP A 266 4.02 0.91 17.13
N GLY A 267 2.94 0.33 17.67
CA GLY A 267 1.55 0.52 17.23
C GLY A 267 1.16 -0.39 16.06
N ALA A 268 1.97 -1.40 15.77
CA ALA A 268 1.74 -2.34 14.70
C ALA A 268 1.98 -3.79 15.18
N LEU A 269 1.61 -4.76 14.37
CA LEU A 269 1.89 -6.17 14.63
C LEU A 269 2.79 -6.71 13.53
N SER A 270 4.04 -6.96 13.88
CA SER A 270 4.97 -7.69 13.01
C SER A 270 4.47 -9.12 12.76
N GLN A 271 4.94 -9.76 11.70
CA GLN A 271 4.62 -11.17 11.45
C GLN A 271 5.02 -12.06 12.63
N ARG A 272 6.16 -11.77 13.28
CA ARG A 272 6.63 -12.52 14.44
C ARG A 272 5.65 -12.44 15.62
N GLU A 273 5.09 -11.28 15.88
CA GLU A 273 4.12 -11.07 16.95
C GLU A 273 2.81 -11.79 16.65
N ARG A 274 2.30 -11.66 15.42
CA ARG A 274 1.11 -12.41 14.99
C ARG A 274 1.31 -13.93 15.06
N GLN A 275 2.49 -14.43 14.67
CA GLN A 275 2.83 -15.85 14.73
C GLN A 275 3.01 -16.38 16.15
N ALA A 276 3.21 -15.51 17.13
CA ALA A 276 3.26 -15.89 18.55
C ALA A 276 1.88 -16.08 19.18
N VAL A 277 0.80 -15.70 18.49
CA VAL A 277 -0.58 -15.84 18.95
C VAL A 277 -1.13 -17.21 18.55
N TYR A 278 -1.21 -18.12 19.48
CA TYR A 278 -1.80 -19.46 19.30
C TYR A 278 -3.22 -19.54 19.84
N ASN A 279 -3.53 -18.76 20.87
CA ASN A 279 -4.82 -18.73 21.54
C ASN A 279 -5.26 -17.27 21.68
N LEU A 280 -6.48 -16.97 21.28
CA LEU A 280 -7.06 -15.65 21.38
C LEU A 280 -8.45 -15.70 21.98
N ALA A 281 -8.67 -14.92 23.03
CA ALA A 281 -9.99 -14.67 23.58
C ALA A 281 -10.36 -13.22 23.29
N VAL A 282 -11.35 -13.03 22.44
CA VAL A 282 -11.74 -11.70 21.95
C VAL A 282 -12.69 -11.05 22.95
N ASP A 283 -12.55 -9.73 23.12
CA ASP A 283 -13.43 -8.95 23.99
C ASP A 283 -14.89 -8.99 23.49
N VAL A 284 -15.83 -8.98 24.41
CA VAL A 284 -17.28 -9.03 24.12
C VAL A 284 -17.78 -7.80 23.36
N SER A 285 -17.03 -6.71 23.33
CA SER A 285 -17.34 -5.51 22.55
C SER A 285 -17.01 -5.66 21.06
N THR A 286 -16.31 -6.74 20.67
CA THR A 286 -15.96 -7.02 19.28
C THR A 286 -17.21 -7.30 18.46
N THR A 287 -17.29 -6.65 17.30
CA THR A 287 -18.42 -6.81 16.36
C THR A 287 -17.96 -7.33 14.99
N ASN A 288 -16.65 -7.36 14.74
CA ASN A 288 -16.05 -7.85 13.50
C ASN A 288 -14.71 -8.53 13.80
N LEU A 289 -14.43 -9.62 13.09
CA LEU A 289 -13.19 -10.41 13.23
C LEU A 289 -12.23 -10.20 12.07
N GLU A 290 -12.50 -9.26 11.18
CA GLU A 290 -11.62 -8.91 10.04
C GLU A 290 -10.22 -8.56 10.55
N GLY A 291 -9.19 -9.13 9.89
CA GLY A 291 -7.79 -9.05 10.31
C GLY A 291 -7.27 -10.33 10.98
N LEU A 292 -8.15 -11.24 11.44
CA LEU A 292 -7.69 -12.50 12.02
C LEU A 292 -7.08 -13.46 10.99
N GLU A 293 -7.37 -13.31 9.72
CA GLU A 293 -6.75 -14.06 8.61
C GLU A 293 -5.22 -13.95 8.59
N TRP A 294 -4.69 -12.87 9.14
CA TRP A 294 -3.24 -12.62 9.23
C TRP A 294 -2.54 -13.41 10.36
N PHE A 295 -3.30 -14.12 11.21
CA PHE A 295 -2.76 -14.89 12.35
C PHE A 295 -2.57 -16.36 11.98
N THR A 296 -1.55 -16.65 11.18
CA THR A 296 -1.31 -17.96 10.55
C THR A 296 -1.04 -19.12 11.53
N ASN A 297 -0.78 -18.82 12.81
CA ASN A 297 -0.55 -19.81 13.86
C ASN A 297 -1.69 -19.88 14.89
N LEU A 298 -2.76 -19.10 14.73
CA LEU A 298 -3.88 -19.10 15.66
C LEU A 298 -4.61 -20.45 15.59
N GLN A 299 -4.68 -21.17 16.71
CA GLN A 299 -5.27 -22.49 16.83
C GLN A 299 -6.58 -22.47 17.59
N ASP A 300 -6.67 -21.70 18.67
CA ASP A 300 -7.83 -21.60 19.52
C ASP A 300 -8.37 -20.17 19.51
N LEU A 301 -9.62 -20.02 19.08
CA LEU A 301 -10.32 -18.73 19.06
C LEU A 301 -11.59 -18.81 19.90
N THR A 302 -11.71 -17.91 20.87
CA THR A 302 -12.89 -17.75 21.72
C THR A 302 -13.46 -16.35 21.54
N VAL A 303 -14.70 -16.25 21.07
CA VAL A 303 -15.45 -15.00 20.84
C VAL A 303 -16.84 -15.01 21.50
N SER A 304 -16.99 -15.79 22.55
CA SER A 304 -18.29 -16.02 23.20
C SER A 304 -18.92 -14.72 23.72
N GLY A 305 -20.19 -14.50 23.36
CA GLY A 305 -20.97 -13.35 23.80
C GLY A 305 -20.76 -12.05 23.01
N ALA A 306 -19.89 -12.04 22.00
CA ALA A 306 -19.70 -10.93 21.06
C ALA A 306 -20.95 -10.74 20.17
N GLN A 307 -21.11 -9.59 19.52
CA GLN A 307 -22.24 -9.29 18.63
C GLN A 307 -21.77 -9.24 17.17
N LEU A 308 -21.39 -10.41 16.63
CA LEU A 308 -20.72 -10.48 15.32
C LEU A 308 -21.68 -10.35 14.13
N GLY A 309 -22.92 -10.83 14.27
CA GLY A 309 -23.89 -10.90 13.16
C GLY A 309 -23.51 -11.93 12.09
N SER A 310 -22.37 -11.78 11.44
CA SER A 310 -21.84 -12.76 10.48
C SER A 310 -20.32 -12.94 10.60
N ILE A 311 -19.82 -14.06 10.08
CA ILE A 311 -18.39 -14.28 9.83
C ILE A 311 -18.26 -14.66 8.36
N GLU A 312 -17.63 -13.76 7.60
CA GLU A 312 -17.51 -13.86 6.15
C GLU A 312 -16.39 -14.82 5.73
N ALA A 313 -16.42 -15.21 4.46
CA ALA A 313 -15.39 -16.07 3.87
C ALA A 313 -13.99 -15.47 3.99
N GLY A 314 -13.03 -16.29 4.42
CA GLY A 314 -11.63 -15.86 4.54
C GLY A 314 -11.27 -15.13 5.82
N THR A 315 -12.23 -14.68 6.63
CA THR A 315 -11.97 -13.96 7.90
C THR A 315 -11.25 -14.84 8.94
N LEU A 316 -11.61 -16.12 8.98
CA LEU A 316 -11.02 -17.06 9.94
C LEU A 316 -9.73 -17.68 9.39
N PRO A 317 -8.64 -17.72 10.20
CA PRO A 317 -7.38 -18.31 9.76
C PRO A 317 -7.51 -19.84 9.57
N SER A 318 -6.89 -20.35 8.51
CA SER A 318 -6.92 -21.78 8.15
C SER A 318 -6.18 -22.68 9.15
N SER A 319 -5.45 -22.10 10.10
CA SER A 319 -4.74 -22.78 11.18
C SER A 319 -5.64 -23.20 12.34
N LEU A 320 -6.87 -22.69 12.43
CA LEU A 320 -7.78 -22.96 13.54
C LEU A 320 -8.07 -24.45 13.71
N THR A 321 -7.93 -24.89 14.95
CA THR A 321 -8.30 -26.24 15.42
C THR A 321 -9.50 -26.22 16.36
N SER A 322 -9.74 -25.07 17.02
CA SER A 322 -10.83 -24.87 17.95
C SER A 322 -11.47 -23.49 17.76
N LEU A 323 -12.78 -23.45 17.65
CA LEU A 323 -13.57 -22.21 17.60
C LEU A 323 -14.73 -22.28 18.60
N HIS A 324 -14.73 -21.35 19.54
CA HIS A 324 -15.80 -21.15 20.51
C HIS A 324 -16.49 -19.81 20.25
N ALA A 325 -17.62 -19.84 19.57
CA ALA A 325 -18.41 -18.67 19.18
C ALA A 325 -19.84 -18.73 19.67
N SER A 326 -20.00 -19.17 20.92
CA SER A 326 -21.33 -19.30 21.54
C SER A 326 -21.96 -17.95 21.87
N GLY A 327 -23.22 -17.75 21.49
CA GLY A 327 -24.00 -16.56 21.86
C GLY A 327 -23.52 -15.28 21.21
N CYS A 328 -22.99 -15.36 19.98
CA CYS A 328 -22.42 -14.24 19.24
C CYS A 328 -23.39 -13.56 18.26
N ALA A 329 -24.69 -13.83 18.40
CA ALA A 329 -25.76 -13.36 17.51
C ALA A 329 -25.47 -13.66 16.00
N LEU A 330 -24.78 -14.76 15.73
CA LEU A 330 -24.42 -15.14 14.34
C LEU A 330 -25.68 -15.58 13.58
N GLU A 331 -25.95 -14.89 12.48
CA GLU A 331 -26.96 -15.25 11.49
C GLU A 331 -26.35 -16.12 10.36
N SER A 332 -25.05 -15.98 10.12
CA SER A 332 -24.28 -16.77 9.16
C SER A 332 -22.81 -16.90 9.55
N ILE A 333 -22.18 -17.99 9.08
CA ILE A 333 -20.75 -18.21 9.23
C ILE A 333 -20.21 -18.98 8.01
N ASP A 334 -19.11 -18.51 7.43
CA ASP A 334 -18.36 -19.26 6.43
C ASP A 334 -17.20 -20.03 7.09
N LEU A 335 -17.21 -21.34 6.93
CA LEU A 335 -16.22 -22.25 7.50
C LEU A 335 -15.32 -22.89 6.42
N SER A 336 -15.42 -22.44 5.18
CA SER A 336 -14.72 -23.04 4.03
C SER A 336 -13.20 -23.05 4.17
N SER A 337 -12.63 -22.01 4.82
CA SER A 337 -11.18 -21.87 5.07
C SER A 337 -10.66 -22.69 6.25
N THR A 338 -11.55 -23.22 7.13
CA THR A 338 -11.20 -23.76 8.45
C THR A 338 -11.19 -25.29 8.53
N GLY A 339 -10.78 -25.96 7.46
CA GLY A 339 -10.79 -27.44 7.35
C GLY A 339 -9.95 -28.20 8.39
N ARG A 340 -9.21 -27.50 9.27
CA ARG A 340 -8.45 -28.08 10.38
C ARG A 340 -9.22 -28.14 11.70
N LEU A 341 -10.42 -27.55 11.78
CA LEU A 341 -11.22 -27.54 13.00
C LEU A 341 -11.51 -28.96 13.51
N MET A 342 -11.25 -29.15 14.77
CA MET A 342 -11.55 -30.34 15.55
C MET A 342 -12.67 -30.10 16.56
N THR A 343 -12.74 -28.88 17.09
CA THR A 343 -13.78 -28.45 18.03
C THR A 343 -14.49 -27.22 17.51
N LEU A 344 -15.81 -27.25 17.47
CA LEU A 344 -16.63 -26.13 17.00
C LEU A 344 -17.84 -25.95 17.91
N ASP A 345 -17.92 -24.84 18.62
CA ASP A 345 -19.09 -24.45 19.43
C ASP A 345 -19.71 -23.18 18.84
N LEU A 346 -20.86 -23.35 18.22
CA LEU A 346 -21.69 -22.27 17.66
C LEU A 346 -23.02 -22.14 18.43
N SER A 347 -23.14 -22.75 19.59
CA SER A 347 -24.39 -22.77 20.35
C SER A 347 -24.96 -21.37 20.61
N ASN A 348 -26.27 -21.29 20.76
CA ASN A 348 -26.99 -20.04 21.07
C ASN A 348 -26.82 -18.92 20.00
N ASN A 349 -26.80 -19.28 18.74
CA ASN A 349 -26.74 -18.34 17.61
C ASN A 349 -27.95 -18.55 16.66
N PRO A 350 -28.52 -17.51 16.08
CA PRO A 350 -29.68 -17.64 15.20
C PRO A 350 -29.31 -18.02 13.76
N LEU A 351 -28.50 -19.06 13.56
CA LEU A 351 -27.91 -19.41 12.24
C LEU A 351 -28.98 -19.84 11.21
N GLY A 352 -30.06 -20.54 11.63
CA GLY A 352 -31.06 -21.06 10.69
C GLY A 352 -30.57 -22.25 9.84
N THR A 353 -29.43 -22.11 9.20
CA THR A 353 -28.79 -23.19 8.41
C THR A 353 -27.27 -23.20 8.70
N LEU A 354 -26.62 -24.34 8.50
CA LEU A 354 -25.19 -24.49 8.68
C LEU A 354 -24.63 -25.48 7.66
N ASP A 355 -23.56 -25.10 6.97
CA ASP A 355 -22.76 -26.01 6.16
C ASP A 355 -21.44 -26.35 6.88
N ALA A 356 -21.32 -27.57 7.35
CA ALA A 356 -20.12 -28.10 8.00
C ALA A 356 -19.32 -29.05 7.08
N SER A 357 -19.64 -29.13 5.79
CA SER A 357 -19.07 -30.11 4.85
C SER A 357 -17.57 -29.99 4.65
N SER A 358 -16.99 -28.79 4.81
CA SER A 358 -15.55 -28.54 4.74
C SER A 358 -14.75 -29.09 5.94
N LEU A 359 -15.42 -29.45 7.06
CA LEU A 359 -14.81 -29.75 8.35
C LEU A 359 -14.51 -31.25 8.52
N ALA A 360 -13.71 -31.84 7.63
CA ALA A 360 -13.40 -33.28 7.65
C ALA A 360 -12.66 -33.77 8.91
N ARG A 361 -12.10 -32.86 9.72
CA ARG A 361 -11.38 -33.17 10.97
C ARG A 361 -12.21 -32.95 12.22
N LEU A 362 -13.43 -32.50 12.10
CA LEU A 362 -14.29 -32.18 13.24
C LEU A 362 -14.55 -33.42 14.07
N THR A 363 -14.28 -33.33 15.38
CA THR A 363 -14.51 -34.39 16.38
C THR A 363 -15.62 -34.02 17.36
N ASN A 364 -15.75 -32.74 17.72
CA ASN A 364 -16.73 -32.25 18.67
C ASN A 364 -17.45 -31.03 18.08
N ALA A 365 -18.78 -31.10 18.04
CA ALA A 365 -19.63 -30.05 17.53
C ALA A 365 -20.75 -29.72 18.52
N ASN A 366 -20.93 -28.44 18.81
CA ASN A 366 -22.06 -27.96 19.60
C ASN A 366 -22.82 -26.90 18.77
N PHE A 367 -24.01 -27.28 18.34
CA PHE A 367 -24.94 -26.45 17.57
C PHE A 367 -26.28 -26.30 18.28
N ALA A 368 -26.26 -26.41 19.62
CA ALA A 368 -27.45 -26.28 20.43
C ALA A 368 -28.04 -24.86 20.35
N ASN A 369 -29.35 -24.75 20.26
CA ASN A 369 -30.08 -23.47 20.18
C ASN A 369 -29.64 -22.58 19.00
N CYS A 370 -29.37 -23.18 17.83
CA CYS A 370 -28.92 -22.46 16.64
C CYS A 370 -30.06 -22.12 15.66
N ASN A 371 -31.29 -22.33 16.04
CA ASN A 371 -32.47 -22.14 15.18
C ASN A 371 -32.38 -22.93 13.85
N LEU A 372 -31.65 -24.06 13.85
CA LEU A 372 -31.47 -24.88 12.65
C LEU A 372 -32.83 -25.48 12.23
N ALA A 373 -33.02 -25.50 10.88
CA ALA A 373 -34.26 -26.00 10.30
C ALA A 373 -34.00 -27.00 9.17
N GLY A 374 -34.95 -27.92 8.95
CA GLY A 374 -34.87 -28.90 7.89
C GLY A 374 -33.87 -30.02 8.13
N GLU A 375 -32.85 -30.16 7.35
CA GLU A 375 -31.83 -31.21 7.47
C GLU A 375 -30.46 -30.60 7.77
N LEU A 376 -29.77 -31.17 8.76
CA LEU A 376 -28.32 -30.97 8.97
C LEU A 376 -27.59 -32.22 8.49
N ASN A 377 -26.69 -32.04 7.52
CA ASN A 377 -25.92 -33.12 6.92
C ASN A 377 -24.47 -33.07 7.43
N VAL A 378 -24.04 -34.10 8.19
CA VAL A 378 -22.68 -34.23 8.72
C VAL A 378 -21.94 -35.45 8.13
N THR A 379 -22.38 -35.99 7.00
CA THR A 379 -21.79 -37.19 6.38
C THR A 379 -20.33 -36.98 5.92
N ALA A 380 -19.93 -35.74 5.67
CA ALA A 380 -18.54 -35.39 5.36
C ALA A 380 -17.63 -35.36 6.59
N ASN A 381 -18.22 -35.26 7.81
CA ASN A 381 -17.46 -35.11 9.07
C ASN A 381 -17.20 -36.47 9.69
N THR A 382 -16.49 -37.33 8.98
CA THR A 382 -16.33 -38.77 9.32
C THR A 382 -15.60 -39.04 10.64
N ARG A 383 -14.95 -38.01 11.23
CA ARG A 383 -14.25 -38.08 12.51
C ARG A 383 -15.10 -37.61 13.71
N LEU A 384 -16.35 -37.19 13.46
CA LEU A 384 -17.18 -36.65 14.50
C LEU A 384 -17.48 -37.73 15.56
N GLU A 385 -17.20 -37.42 16.81
CA GLU A 385 -17.41 -38.29 17.99
C GLU A 385 -18.56 -37.80 18.86
N HIS A 386 -18.76 -36.45 18.88
CA HIS A 386 -19.81 -35.82 19.64
C HIS A 386 -20.45 -34.69 18.86
N ILE A 387 -21.80 -34.67 18.89
CA ILE A 387 -22.58 -33.55 18.34
C ILE A 387 -23.81 -33.27 19.24
N ASP A 388 -23.99 -31.98 19.55
CA ASP A 388 -25.19 -31.48 20.21
C ASP A 388 -25.97 -30.56 19.26
N VAL A 389 -27.16 -30.95 18.89
CA VAL A 389 -28.13 -30.18 18.10
C VAL A 389 -29.42 -29.92 18.84
N SER A 390 -29.40 -30.01 20.16
CA SER A 390 -30.58 -29.76 21.01
C SER A 390 -31.05 -28.31 20.92
N GLY A 391 -32.32 -28.08 21.24
CA GLY A 391 -32.90 -26.73 21.17
C GLY A 391 -33.10 -26.19 19.76
N ASN A 392 -33.17 -27.08 18.75
CA ASN A 392 -33.46 -26.74 17.35
C ASN A 392 -34.81 -27.35 16.92
N PRO A 393 -35.95 -26.84 17.39
CA PRO A 393 -37.25 -27.49 17.20
C PRO A 393 -37.70 -27.60 15.73
N ALA A 394 -37.12 -26.82 14.83
CA ALA A 394 -37.38 -26.87 13.40
C ALA A 394 -36.43 -27.82 12.63
N LEU A 395 -35.43 -28.40 13.30
CA LEU A 395 -34.55 -29.41 12.72
C LEU A 395 -35.29 -30.74 12.63
N VAL A 396 -35.55 -31.20 11.41
CA VAL A 396 -36.31 -32.42 11.13
C VAL A 396 -35.39 -33.62 11.06
N THR A 397 -34.20 -33.45 10.45
CA THR A 397 -33.29 -34.56 10.18
C THR A 397 -31.86 -34.20 10.51
N LEU A 398 -31.16 -35.07 11.25
CA LEU A 398 -29.73 -35.09 11.38
C LEU A 398 -29.18 -36.29 10.61
N ASN A 399 -28.47 -36.05 9.51
CA ASN A 399 -27.92 -37.10 8.65
C ASN A 399 -26.48 -37.42 9.08
N THR A 400 -26.29 -38.58 9.72
CA THR A 400 -24.99 -39.06 10.23
C THR A 400 -24.50 -40.31 9.50
N LEU A 401 -25.00 -40.57 8.27
CA LEU A 401 -24.56 -41.72 7.47
C LEU A 401 -23.04 -41.65 7.22
N GLY A 402 -22.36 -42.77 7.49
CA GLY A 402 -20.89 -42.85 7.29
C GLY A 402 -20.07 -42.24 8.43
N VAL A 403 -20.67 -41.81 9.53
CA VAL A 403 -19.99 -41.25 10.71
C VAL A 403 -19.99 -42.25 11.86
N PRO A 404 -19.00 -43.13 11.98
CA PRO A 404 -19.00 -44.23 12.97
C PRO A 404 -18.95 -43.76 14.41
N GLY A 405 -18.31 -42.64 14.74
CA GLY A 405 -18.23 -42.08 16.07
C GLY A 405 -19.62 -41.70 16.64
N LEU A 406 -20.54 -41.26 15.78
CA LEU A 406 -21.87 -40.86 16.17
C LEU A 406 -22.85 -42.05 16.35
N ALA A 407 -22.45 -43.28 16.02
CA ALA A 407 -23.21 -44.49 16.28
C ALA A 407 -23.14 -44.96 17.77
N ILE A 408 -22.28 -44.32 18.57
CA ILE A 408 -22.07 -44.63 19.98
C ILE A 408 -23.18 -43.97 20.82
N GLU A 409 -23.71 -44.71 21.81
CA GLU A 409 -24.72 -44.16 22.72
C GLU A 409 -24.21 -42.90 23.43
N GLY A 410 -25.00 -41.83 23.42
CA GLY A 410 -24.65 -40.55 24.04
C GLY A 410 -23.74 -39.65 23.18
N ALA A 411 -23.31 -40.09 21.99
CA ALA A 411 -22.55 -39.27 21.07
C ALA A 411 -23.35 -38.15 20.40
N VAL A 412 -24.67 -38.32 20.29
CA VAL A 412 -25.62 -37.37 19.71
C VAL A 412 -26.60 -36.88 20.77
N THR A 413 -26.69 -35.56 20.94
CA THR A 413 -27.75 -34.89 21.68
C THR A 413 -28.65 -34.15 20.71
N ALA A 414 -29.94 -34.46 20.69
CA ALA A 414 -30.92 -33.87 19.78
C ALA A 414 -32.28 -33.78 20.42
N ASP A 415 -33.15 -32.91 19.90
CA ASP A 415 -34.56 -32.86 20.31
C ASP A 415 -35.29 -34.14 19.90
N ALA A 416 -36.29 -34.54 20.69
CA ALA A 416 -37.08 -35.77 20.43
C ALA A 416 -37.83 -35.74 19.07
N THR A 417 -37.98 -34.57 18.46
CA THR A 417 -38.59 -34.34 17.14
C THR A 417 -37.65 -34.52 15.99
N CYS A 418 -36.33 -34.54 16.24
CA CYS A 418 -35.31 -34.70 15.23
C CYS A 418 -35.10 -36.20 14.90
N THR A 419 -35.17 -36.52 13.61
CA THR A 419 -34.87 -37.87 13.12
C THR A 419 -33.38 -38.01 12.86
N ILE A 420 -32.70 -38.94 13.53
CA ILE A 420 -31.30 -39.25 13.29
C ILE A 420 -31.22 -40.35 12.23
N VAL A 421 -30.66 -40.02 11.05
CA VAL A 421 -30.40 -40.98 10.00
C VAL A 421 -28.95 -41.45 10.14
N SER A 422 -28.78 -42.68 10.66
CA SER A 422 -27.45 -43.30 10.88
C SER A 422 -27.35 -44.63 10.13
N ASN A 423 -26.13 -45.13 9.97
CA ASN A 423 -25.93 -46.53 9.59
C ASN A 423 -26.56 -47.38 10.70
N ALA A 424 -27.63 -48.08 10.39
CA ALA A 424 -28.16 -49.08 11.32
C ALA A 424 -27.01 -50.05 11.64
N THR A 425 -26.54 -50.05 12.88
CA THR A 425 -25.90 -51.22 13.43
C THR A 425 -26.95 -52.29 13.37
N SER A 426 -26.82 -53.27 12.48
CA SER A 426 -27.59 -54.49 12.60
C SER A 426 -27.11 -55.21 13.86
N ALA A 427 -27.55 -54.69 15.00
CA ALA A 427 -27.57 -55.44 16.23
C ALA A 427 -28.92 -56.16 16.24
N ALA A 428 -28.83 -57.42 16.22
CA ALA A 428 -29.88 -58.37 16.51
C ALA A 428 -30.79 -58.80 15.33
N ASP A 429 -30.42 -59.82 14.67
CA ASP A 429 -31.34 -60.96 14.59
C ASP A 429 -30.56 -62.23 15.01
N GLU A 430 -30.19 -62.33 16.28
CA GLU A 430 -30.07 -63.62 16.96
C GLU A 430 -31.45 -63.98 17.47
N GLY A 431 -32.38 -64.19 16.56
CA GLY A 431 -33.66 -64.78 16.79
C GLY A 431 -33.52 -66.27 16.59
N ASP A 432 -33.46 -66.96 17.72
CA ASP A 432 -34.16 -68.16 18.00
C ASP A 432 -34.61 -69.03 16.82
N GLU A 433 -33.76 -69.98 16.36
CA GLU A 433 -34.25 -71.18 15.71
C GLU A 433 -34.09 -72.37 16.62
N GLY A 434 -35.23 -72.71 17.20
CA GLY A 434 -35.49 -73.90 17.97
C GLY A 434 -35.19 -75.15 17.18
N ALA A 435 -34.75 -76.11 17.95
CA ALA A 435 -34.52 -77.50 17.61
C ALA A 435 -35.57 -78.13 16.71
N ASP A 436 -35.16 -78.82 15.65
CA ASP A 436 -35.82 -80.04 15.23
C ASP A 436 -34.80 -81.16 15.01
N GLU A 437 -35.06 -82.24 15.76
CA GLU A 437 -34.36 -83.52 15.72
C GLU A 437 -34.81 -84.30 14.49
N GLY A 438 -33.88 -85.04 13.87
CA GLY A 438 -34.30 -86.13 12.96
C GLY A 438 -33.15 -86.73 12.16
N GLN A 439 -32.51 -87.71 12.80
CA GLN A 439 -32.10 -89.05 12.29
C GLN A 439 -31.80 -89.21 10.80
N ASP A 440 -30.60 -89.61 10.32
CA ASP A 440 -30.11 -90.95 10.09
C ASP A 440 -28.79 -90.88 9.28
N ALA A 441 -27.82 -91.63 9.74
CA ALA A 441 -26.66 -92.09 8.96
C ALA A 441 -27.06 -93.28 8.09
N PRO A 442 -26.23 -93.98 7.28
CA PRO A 442 -24.76 -93.95 7.22
C PRO A 442 -24.14 -94.14 5.81
N GLU A 443 -22.80 -94.20 5.75
CA GLU A 443 -21.86 -94.99 4.88
C GLU A 443 -21.78 -94.52 3.39
N ASP A 444 -20.69 -94.51 2.70
CA ASP A 444 -19.39 -95.19 2.74
C ASP A 444 -18.43 -94.49 1.78
N GLU A 445 -17.13 -94.65 2.11
CA GLU A 445 -15.98 -94.91 1.21
C GLU A 445 -15.72 -94.05 -0.02
N GLU A 446 -14.62 -93.53 -0.35
CA GLU A 446 -13.23 -94.03 -0.45
C GLU A 446 -12.34 -92.89 -0.93
N GLU A 447 -11.16 -92.82 -0.37
CA GLU A 447 -9.97 -92.22 -1.01
C GLU A 447 -9.53 -93.21 -2.17
N PRO A 448 -8.51 -92.94 -3.04
CA PRO A 448 -7.47 -91.88 -3.01
C PRO A 448 -6.90 -91.44 -4.40
N ARG A 449 -5.99 -90.48 -4.32
CA ARG A 449 -4.80 -90.23 -5.19
C ARG A 449 -4.96 -89.79 -6.64
N ALA A 450 -4.41 -88.67 -6.99
CA ALA A 450 -3.05 -88.42 -7.52
C ALA A 450 -2.75 -86.91 -7.50
#